data_b9954796411263816c9d046672fd4812
#
_entry.id   b9954796411263816c9d046672fd4812
#
_cell.length_a   1.000
_cell.length_b   1.000
_cell.length_c   1.000
_cell.angle_alpha   90.00
_cell.angle_beta   90.00
_cell.angle_gamma   90.00
#
_symmetry.space_group_name_H-M   'P 1'
#
loop_
_entity.id
_entity.type
_entity.pdbx_description
1 polymer ?
#
loop_
_entity_poly.entity_id
_entity_poly.type
_entity_poly.pdbx_seq_one_letter_code
_entity_poly.pdbx_strand_id
1 'polypeptide(L)'
;MKICDFCTAAKIILDFVAVGKSISQLDFMYDLFKDFIESDEGLDFDFDNGLVCRWLNGTAKISSRLTSYYSANGNIEAMAIDIEQNILPLLYDKFMAAEELYHLLMNDTTVSANLKSELTENYPYNNDIDLSNFISRVLLFTMNRTFIKHDVKTKELLSTGTLSPIVKDYIYDIVPKPCRHFCGRESDLENIHELLKENDKIFLTGVAGIGKSELAKMYAEKYKKEYTNILYLRYGGNLKQMIADCDFADDTETETNSRFERHSRFLKSLKEDTLIIIDNFDIVPTPESGFDDIMQYRCKILFTTRCRFSEYTEF
;
A
#
# COMPACT_ATOMS: atom_id res chain seq x y z
N MET A 1 -24.14 19.52 -18.27
CA MET A 1 -22.77 19.07 -18.60
C MET A 1 -22.58 17.74 -17.89
N LYS A 2 -21.88 16.76 -18.45
CA LYS A 2 -21.67 15.48 -17.78
C LYS A 2 -20.58 15.64 -16.72
N ILE A 3 -20.81 15.12 -15.51
CA ILE A 3 -19.81 15.10 -14.43
C ILE A 3 -18.61 14.28 -14.93
N CYS A 4 -17.39 14.70 -14.65
CA CYS A 4 -16.20 13.92 -15.03
C CYS A 4 -16.02 12.73 -14.09
N ASP A 5 -15.35 11.69 -14.58
CA ASP A 5 -15.15 10.43 -13.83
C ASP A 5 -14.45 10.66 -12.47
N PHE A 6 -13.49 11.59 -12.40
CA PHE A 6 -12.83 11.94 -11.15
C PHE A 6 -13.79 12.53 -10.12
N CYS A 7 -14.60 13.52 -10.51
CA CYS A 7 -15.58 14.14 -9.59
C CYS A 7 -16.64 13.14 -9.14
N THR A 8 -17.04 12.21 -10.03
CA THR A 8 -17.98 11.15 -9.69
C THR A 8 -17.38 10.19 -8.66
N ALA A 9 -16.15 9.72 -8.91
CA ALA A 9 -15.45 8.85 -7.98
C ALA A 9 -15.17 9.53 -6.64
N ALA A 10 -14.66 10.78 -6.65
CA ALA A 10 -14.39 11.55 -5.44
C ALA A 10 -15.63 11.74 -4.58
N LYS A 11 -16.79 11.99 -5.20
CA LYS A 11 -18.06 12.13 -4.49
C LYS A 11 -18.49 10.82 -3.82
N ILE A 12 -18.44 9.71 -4.54
CA ILE A 12 -18.81 8.39 -4.01
C ILE A 12 -17.87 7.99 -2.86
N ILE A 13 -16.56 8.24 -3.02
CA ILE A 13 -15.57 7.97 -1.98
C ILE A 13 -15.81 8.86 -0.77
N LEU A 14 -16.08 10.16 -0.95
CA LEU A 14 -16.43 11.06 0.14
C LEU A 14 -17.66 10.57 0.91
N ASP A 15 -18.74 10.26 0.19
CA ASP A 15 -19.96 9.76 0.81
C ASP A 15 -19.70 8.46 1.61
N PHE A 16 -18.80 7.63 1.12
CA PHE A 16 -18.39 6.38 1.77
C PHE A 16 -17.55 6.65 3.04
N VAL A 17 -16.51 7.49 2.97
CA VAL A 17 -15.61 7.75 4.11
C VAL A 17 -16.22 8.69 5.15
N ALA A 18 -17.22 9.49 4.76
CA ALA A 18 -17.90 10.43 5.66
C ALA A 18 -18.98 9.76 6.53
N VAL A 19 -19.27 8.47 6.34
CA VAL A 19 -20.27 7.77 7.16
C VAL A 19 -19.90 7.89 8.65
N GLY A 20 -20.78 8.54 9.42
CA GLY A 20 -20.54 8.79 10.84
C GLY A 20 -19.57 9.92 11.19
N LYS A 21 -19.07 10.67 10.20
CA LYS A 21 -18.15 11.81 10.37
C LYS A 21 -18.71 13.07 9.71
N SER A 22 -18.33 14.22 10.27
CA SER A 22 -18.69 15.53 9.69
C SER A 22 -17.54 16.01 8.79
N ILE A 23 -17.42 15.43 7.60
CA ILE A 23 -16.43 15.84 6.59
C ILE A 23 -17.17 16.62 5.52
N SER A 24 -16.79 17.88 5.28
CA SER A 24 -17.39 18.68 4.22
C SER A 24 -16.81 18.33 2.84
N GLN A 25 -17.58 18.60 1.78
CA GLN A 25 -17.08 18.46 0.40
C GLN A 25 -15.86 19.36 0.15
N LEU A 26 -15.84 20.54 0.77
CA LEU A 26 -14.73 21.48 0.66
C LEU A 26 -13.45 20.91 1.29
N ASP A 27 -13.54 20.41 2.53
CA ASP A 27 -12.37 19.87 3.24
C ASP A 27 -11.80 18.66 2.50
N PHE A 28 -12.65 17.74 2.05
CA PHE A 28 -12.21 16.57 1.30
C PHE A 28 -11.50 16.93 -0.01
N MET A 29 -12.04 17.87 -0.77
CA MET A 29 -11.42 18.30 -2.03
C MET A 29 -10.21 19.20 -1.79
N TYR A 30 -10.16 19.94 -0.68
CA TYR A 30 -8.98 20.66 -0.25
C TYR A 30 -7.83 19.68 0.05
N ASP A 31 -8.11 18.64 0.83
CA ASP A 31 -7.14 17.61 1.18
C ASP A 31 -6.62 16.84 -0.05
N LEU A 32 -7.47 16.63 -1.07
CA LEU A 32 -7.04 16.02 -2.34
C LEU A 32 -6.12 16.90 -3.18
N PHE A 33 -6.28 18.23 -3.09
CA PHE A 33 -5.54 19.20 -3.91
C PHE A 33 -4.61 20.08 -3.08
N LYS A 34 -4.26 19.62 -1.88
CA LYS A 34 -3.50 20.40 -0.91
C LYS A 34 -2.17 20.90 -1.47
N ASP A 35 -1.41 20.03 -2.14
CA ASP A 35 -0.14 20.39 -2.73
C ASP A 35 -0.26 21.55 -3.74
N PHE A 36 -1.30 21.54 -4.59
CA PHE A 36 -1.55 22.66 -5.49
C PHE A 36 -1.95 23.92 -4.73
N ILE A 37 -2.88 23.82 -3.76
CA ILE A 37 -3.44 24.97 -3.05
C ILE A 37 -2.38 25.68 -2.23
N GLU A 38 -1.44 24.94 -1.65
CA GLU A 38 -0.34 25.47 -0.83
C GLU A 38 0.90 25.85 -1.66
N SER A 39 0.91 25.58 -2.96
CA SER A 39 2.00 25.98 -3.87
C SER A 39 1.91 27.44 -4.28
N ASP A 40 3.02 28.00 -4.79
CA ASP A 40 3.05 29.36 -5.38
C ASP A 40 2.03 29.50 -6.52
N GLU A 41 1.76 28.43 -7.25
CA GLU A 41 0.77 28.41 -8.33
C GLU A 41 -0.67 28.41 -7.82
N GLY A 42 -0.90 28.04 -6.58
CA GLY A 42 -2.20 28.01 -5.92
C GLY A 42 -2.56 29.27 -5.12
N LEU A 43 -1.59 30.14 -4.80
CA LEU A 43 -1.76 31.30 -3.89
C LEU A 43 -2.97 32.19 -4.19
N ASP A 44 -3.30 32.44 -5.48
CA ASP A 44 -4.42 33.26 -5.90
C ASP A 44 -5.61 32.42 -6.39
N PHE A 45 -5.65 31.15 -6.05
CA PHE A 45 -6.73 30.27 -6.47
C PHE A 45 -7.88 30.30 -5.46
N ASP A 46 -9.03 30.84 -5.90
CA ASP A 46 -10.23 30.93 -5.06
C ASP A 46 -10.88 29.55 -4.91
N PHE A 47 -10.45 28.80 -3.91
CA PHE A 47 -10.91 27.45 -3.61
C PHE A 47 -12.02 27.53 -2.55
N ASP A 48 -13.26 27.64 -2.99
CA ASP A 48 -14.43 27.79 -2.14
C ASP A 48 -15.45 26.64 -2.27
N ASN A 49 -16.36 26.58 -1.33
CA ASN A 49 -17.43 25.59 -1.33
C ASN A 49 -18.34 25.68 -2.57
N GLY A 50 -18.56 26.89 -3.10
CA GLY A 50 -19.37 27.09 -4.31
C GLY A 50 -18.68 26.48 -5.54
N LEU A 51 -17.36 26.63 -5.67
CA LEU A 51 -16.57 26.04 -6.74
C LEU A 51 -16.60 24.51 -6.66
N VAL A 52 -16.32 23.96 -5.48
CA VAL A 52 -16.32 22.50 -5.23
C VAL A 52 -17.69 21.90 -5.53
N CYS A 53 -18.77 22.49 -5.04
CA CYS A 53 -20.13 22.05 -5.34
C CYS A 53 -20.42 22.03 -6.85
N ARG A 54 -19.97 23.05 -7.59
CA ARG A 54 -20.16 23.10 -9.05
C ARG A 54 -19.39 21.98 -9.77
N TRP A 55 -18.20 21.64 -9.31
CA TRP A 55 -17.43 20.51 -9.86
C TRP A 55 -18.11 19.16 -9.60
N LEU A 56 -18.47 18.91 -8.33
CA LEU A 56 -19.08 17.64 -7.93
C LEU A 56 -20.50 17.45 -8.50
N ASN A 57 -21.20 18.54 -8.87
CA ASN A 57 -22.49 18.46 -9.53
C ASN A 57 -22.42 18.60 -11.07
N GLY A 58 -21.21 18.72 -11.64
CA GLY A 58 -21.00 18.82 -13.07
C GLY A 58 -21.50 20.09 -13.73
N THR A 59 -21.77 21.17 -12.96
CA THR A 59 -22.18 22.48 -13.48
C THR A 59 -21.00 23.35 -13.88
N ALA A 60 -19.80 23.03 -13.42
CA ALA A 60 -18.54 23.60 -13.88
C ALA A 60 -17.53 22.49 -14.18
N LYS A 61 -16.58 22.79 -15.08
CA LYS A 61 -15.39 21.95 -15.29
C LYS A 61 -14.36 22.28 -14.21
N ILE A 62 -13.53 21.28 -13.88
CA ILE A 62 -12.36 21.53 -13.05
C ILE A 62 -11.44 22.53 -13.75
N SER A 63 -10.83 23.42 -12.96
CA SER A 63 -9.98 24.49 -13.46
C SER A 63 -8.83 23.96 -14.32
N SER A 64 -8.59 24.63 -15.45
CA SER A 64 -7.42 24.31 -16.29
C SER A 64 -6.10 24.57 -15.58
N ARG A 65 -6.06 25.55 -14.64
CA ARG A 65 -4.89 25.85 -13.81
C ARG A 65 -4.51 24.65 -12.95
N LEU A 66 -5.47 24.06 -12.25
CA LEU A 66 -5.30 22.87 -11.44
C LEU A 66 -4.91 21.65 -12.28
N THR A 67 -5.59 21.42 -13.42
CA THR A 67 -5.24 20.29 -14.31
C THR A 67 -3.88 20.44 -14.95
N SER A 68 -3.43 21.67 -15.26
CA SER A 68 -2.09 21.93 -15.78
C SER A 68 -1.00 21.66 -14.73
N TYR A 69 -1.26 22.04 -13.49
CA TYR A 69 -0.35 21.79 -12.37
C TYR A 69 -0.05 20.30 -12.23
N TYR A 70 -1.09 19.46 -12.10
CA TYR A 70 -0.92 18.02 -11.96
C TYR A 70 -0.47 17.30 -13.24
N SER A 71 -0.52 17.95 -14.39
CA SER A 71 0.04 17.46 -15.64
C SER A 71 1.55 17.71 -15.75
N ALA A 72 2.11 18.57 -14.91
CA ALA A 72 3.55 18.84 -14.88
C ALA A 72 4.30 17.67 -14.21
N ASN A 73 5.57 17.49 -14.62
CA ASN A 73 6.39 16.37 -14.15
C ASN A 73 6.52 16.33 -12.62
N GLY A 74 6.12 15.23 -12.03
CA GLY A 74 6.25 14.94 -10.59
C GLY A 74 5.05 15.33 -9.74
N ASN A 75 4.17 16.22 -10.19
CA ASN A 75 3.08 16.73 -9.33
C ASN A 75 1.98 15.68 -9.07
N ILE A 76 1.84 14.68 -9.91
CA ILE A 76 0.94 13.54 -9.63
C ILE A 76 1.40 12.72 -8.42
N GLU A 77 2.69 12.68 -8.17
CA GLU A 77 3.25 12.01 -6.99
C GLU A 77 2.86 12.76 -5.71
N ALA A 78 2.82 14.10 -5.76
CA ALA A 78 2.33 14.91 -4.65
C ALA A 78 0.86 14.59 -4.34
N MET A 79 0.00 14.44 -5.35
CA MET A 79 -1.38 14.00 -5.11
C MET A 79 -1.45 12.59 -4.49
N ALA A 80 -0.60 11.67 -4.89
CA ALA A 80 -0.57 10.35 -4.27
C ALA A 80 -0.22 10.45 -2.77
N ILE A 81 0.70 11.36 -2.43
CA ILE A 81 1.06 11.67 -1.04
C ILE A 81 -0.12 12.32 -0.31
N ASP A 82 -0.82 13.28 -0.93
CA ASP A 82 -2.00 13.91 -0.34
C ASP A 82 -3.12 12.90 -0.07
N ILE A 83 -3.36 11.96 -0.97
CA ILE A 83 -4.32 10.86 -0.75
C ILE A 83 -3.91 10.05 0.47
N GLU A 84 -2.64 9.64 0.55
CA GLU A 84 -2.13 8.82 1.65
C GLU A 84 -2.19 9.55 3.00
N GLN A 85 -1.78 10.82 3.03
CA GLN A 85 -1.65 11.57 4.28
C GLN A 85 -2.96 12.18 4.76
N ASN A 86 -3.86 12.55 3.85
CA ASN A 86 -5.04 13.33 4.20
C ASN A 86 -6.37 12.56 3.99
N ILE A 87 -6.45 11.70 2.98
CA ILE A 87 -7.70 10.98 2.67
C ILE A 87 -7.77 9.63 3.39
N LEU A 88 -6.70 8.83 3.34
CA LEU A 88 -6.73 7.50 3.96
C LEU A 88 -6.89 7.55 5.50
N PRO A 89 -6.37 8.54 6.24
CA PRO A 89 -6.66 8.68 7.68
C PRO A 89 -8.14 8.91 8.01
N LEU A 90 -8.95 9.31 7.03
CA LEU A 90 -10.40 9.48 7.22
C LEU A 90 -11.13 8.14 7.33
N LEU A 91 -10.54 7.04 6.89
CA LEU A 91 -11.14 5.72 6.99
C LEU A 91 -11.29 5.29 8.45
N TYR A 92 -12.45 4.70 8.76
CA TYR A 92 -12.70 4.10 10.08
C TYR A 92 -11.78 2.91 10.34
N ASP A 93 -11.65 2.04 9.35
CA ASP A 93 -10.67 0.95 9.32
C ASP A 93 -9.96 0.95 7.96
N LYS A 94 -8.67 1.27 7.97
CA LYS A 94 -7.83 1.37 6.77
C LYS A 94 -7.64 0.03 6.06
N PHE A 95 -7.86 -1.07 6.78
CA PHE A 95 -7.69 -2.44 6.30
C PHE A 95 -9.00 -3.15 5.95
N MET A 96 -10.12 -2.40 5.91
CA MET A 96 -11.38 -2.94 5.40
C MET A 96 -11.20 -3.49 3.98
N ALA A 97 -11.99 -4.51 3.65
CA ALA A 97 -12.09 -4.99 2.28
C ALA A 97 -12.71 -3.90 1.38
N ALA A 98 -12.21 -3.81 0.16
CA ALA A 98 -12.70 -2.83 -0.82
C ALA A 98 -14.08 -3.17 -1.41
N GLU A 99 -14.66 -4.32 -1.05
CA GLU A 99 -15.86 -4.89 -1.68
C GLU A 99 -17.04 -3.93 -1.70
N GLU A 100 -17.34 -3.30 -0.57
CA GLU A 100 -18.49 -2.41 -0.46
C GLU A 100 -18.34 -1.19 -1.36
N LEU A 101 -17.19 -0.53 -1.34
CA LEU A 101 -16.91 0.61 -2.21
C LEU A 101 -16.89 0.21 -3.70
N TYR A 102 -16.33 -0.96 -4.02
CA TYR A 102 -16.35 -1.49 -5.38
C TYR A 102 -17.79 -1.65 -5.88
N HIS A 103 -18.65 -2.28 -5.09
CA HIS A 103 -20.07 -2.45 -5.45
C HIS A 103 -20.82 -1.12 -5.54
N LEU A 104 -20.52 -0.14 -4.69
CA LEU A 104 -21.09 1.20 -4.80
C LEU A 104 -20.73 1.84 -6.15
N LEU A 105 -19.45 1.81 -6.54
CA LEU A 105 -18.98 2.34 -7.82
C LEU A 105 -19.59 1.61 -9.01
N MET A 106 -19.68 0.29 -8.96
CA MET A 106 -20.22 -0.53 -10.07
C MET A 106 -21.74 -0.36 -10.24
N ASN A 107 -22.49 -0.17 -9.17
CA ASN A 107 -23.95 -0.06 -9.19
C ASN A 107 -24.43 1.39 -9.39
N ASP A 108 -23.58 2.39 -9.15
CA ASP A 108 -23.97 3.80 -9.33
C ASP A 108 -24.18 4.13 -10.81
N THR A 109 -25.33 4.73 -11.11
CA THR A 109 -25.73 5.08 -12.49
C THR A 109 -24.98 6.31 -13.04
N THR A 110 -24.36 7.11 -12.19
CA THR A 110 -23.58 8.28 -12.59
C THR A 110 -22.16 7.90 -13.00
N VAL A 111 -21.65 6.75 -12.56
CA VAL A 111 -20.35 6.21 -12.98
C VAL A 111 -20.40 5.81 -14.45
N SER A 112 -19.44 6.29 -15.23
CA SER A 112 -19.40 6.02 -16.66
C SER A 112 -19.15 4.54 -16.97
N ALA A 113 -19.70 4.05 -18.09
CA ALA A 113 -19.45 2.68 -18.55
C ALA A 113 -17.96 2.41 -18.77
N ASN A 114 -17.22 3.43 -19.19
CA ASN A 114 -15.78 3.33 -19.39
C ASN A 114 -15.02 3.14 -18.07
N LEU A 115 -15.41 3.88 -16.99
CA LEU A 115 -14.80 3.70 -15.67
C LEU A 115 -15.12 2.29 -15.11
N LYS A 116 -16.35 1.82 -15.28
CA LYS A 116 -16.76 0.47 -14.86
C LYS A 116 -15.98 -0.63 -15.58
N SER A 117 -15.82 -0.50 -16.92
CA SER A 117 -15.01 -1.45 -17.69
C SER A 117 -13.56 -1.48 -17.22
N GLU A 118 -12.97 -0.33 -17.00
CA GLU A 118 -11.61 -0.19 -16.54
C GLU A 118 -11.41 -0.78 -15.13
N LEU A 119 -12.35 -0.51 -14.21
CA LEU A 119 -12.32 -1.11 -12.87
C LEU A 119 -12.43 -2.64 -12.93
N THR A 120 -13.19 -3.17 -13.88
CA THR A 120 -13.35 -4.62 -14.08
C THR A 120 -12.10 -5.26 -14.69
N GLU A 121 -11.45 -4.59 -15.65
CA GLU A 121 -10.35 -5.16 -16.44
C GLU A 121 -8.99 -4.97 -15.77
N ASN A 122 -8.72 -3.76 -15.26
CA ASN A 122 -7.40 -3.37 -14.76
C ASN A 122 -7.33 -3.27 -13.24
N TYR A 123 -8.48 -3.11 -12.57
CA TYR A 123 -8.59 -3.01 -11.10
C TYR A 123 -9.71 -3.91 -10.59
N PRO A 124 -9.77 -5.19 -11.00
CA PRO A 124 -10.82 -6.07 -10.52
C PRO A 124 -10.72 -6.17 -9.01
N TYR A 125 -11.87 -6.06 -8.35
CA TYR A 125 -11.94 -6.40 -6.95
C TYR A 125 -11.54 -7.87 -6.78
N ASN A 126 -10.56 -8.08 -5.93
CA ASN A 126 -10.25 -9.38 -5.37
C ASN A 126 -10.07 -9.21 -3.86
N ASN A 127 -10.16 -10.28 -3.10
CA ASN A 127 -10.03 -10.26 -1.65
C ASN A 127 -8.66 -9.80 -1.15
N ASP A 128 -7.69 -9.60 -2.05
CA ASP A 128 -6.32 -9.21 -1.73
C ASP A 128 -6.10 -7.68 -1.76
N ILE A 129 -7.10 -6.91 -2.16
CA ILE A 129 -7.02 -5.44 -2.23
C ILE A 129 -7.73 -4.85 -1.01
N ASP A 130 -6.96 -4.18 -0.16
CA ASP A 130 -7.54 -3.40 0.92
C ASP A 130 -8.20 -2.11 0.41
N LEU A 131 -9.03 -1.50 1.28
CA LEU A 131 -9.79 -0.31 0.94
C LEU A 131 -8.88 0.89 0.62
N SER A 132 -7.77 1.05 1.35
CA SER A 132 -6.82 2.15 1.14
C SER A 132 -6.19 2.09 -0.25
N ASN A 133 -5.71 0.92 -0.66
CA ASN A 133 -5.18 0.70 -2.00
C ASN A 133 -6.23 0.93 -3.09
N PHE A 134 -7.45 0.45 -2.85
CA PHE A 134 -8.53 0.61 -3.82
C PHE A 134 -8.90 2.08 -4.02
N ILE A 135 -9.07 2.86 -2.95
CA ILE A 135 -9.34 4.31 -3.00
C ILE A 135 -8.23 5.04 -3.76
N SER A 136 -6.97 4.78 -3.40
CA SER A 136 -5.83 5.42 -4.04
C SER A 136 -5.79 5.13 -5.55
N ARG A 137 -6.01 3.89 -5.95
CA ARG A 137 -6.07 3.50 -7.37
C ARG A 137 -7.20 4.18 -8.11
N VAL A 138 -8.40 4.20 -7.55
CA VAL A 138 -9.57 4.82 -8.18
C VAL A 138 -9.36 6.32 -8.37
N LEU A 139 -8.87 7.01 -7.36
CA LEU A 139 -8.61 8.46 -7.42
C LEU A 139 -7.50 8.79 -8.43
N LEU A 140 -6.35 8.13 -8.35
CA LEU A 140 -5.24 8.38 -9.27
C LEU A 140 -5.59 8.01 -10.71
N PHE A 141 -6.28 6.89 -10.92
CA PHE A 141 -6.72 6.47 -12.25
C PHE A 141 -7.69 7.48 -12.87
N THR A 142 -8.73 7.87 -12.14
CA THR A 142 -9.72 8.81 -12.65
C THR A 142 -9.12 10.21 -12.86
N MET A 143 -8.16 10.60 -12.05
CA MET A 143 -7.41 11.82 -12.22
C MET A 143 -6.53 11.78 -13.47
N ASN A 144 -5.72 10.73 -13.65
CA ASN A 144 -4.90 10.55 -14.84
C ASN A 144 -5.73 10.66 -16.12
N ARG A 145 -6.87 9.96 -16.14
CA ARG A 145 -7.77 9.98 -17.29
C ARG A 145 -8.41 11.34 -17.54
N THR A 146 -8.75 12.06 -16.48
CA THR A 146 -9.48 13.33 -16.57
C THR A 146 -8.55 14.51 -16.84
N PHE A 147 -7.35 14.52 -16.27
CA PHE A 147 -6.44 15.66 -16.27
C PHE A 147 -5.19 15.46 -17.10
N ILE A 148 -4.52 14.33 -16.95
CA ILE A 148 -3.13 14.14 -17.42
C ILE A 148 -3.05 13.54 -18.80
N LYS A 149 -4.14 12.99 -19.34
CA LYS A 149 -4.25 12.46 -20.71
C LYS A 149 -3.06 11.57 -21.14
N HIS A 150 -2.71 10.57 -20.32
CA HIS A 150 -1.75 9.53 -20.64
C HIS A 150 -0.26 9.83 -20.38
N ASP A 151 0.09 10.44 -19.26
CA ASP A 151 1.48 10.50 -18.82
C ASP A 151 2.02 9.08 -18.54
N VAL A 152 3.23 8.81 -19.03
CA VAL A 152 3.91 7.51 -18.89
C VAL A 152 4.18 7.19 -17.41
N LYS A 153 4.54 8.19 -16.61
CA LYS A 153 4.85 8.04 -15.18
C LYS A 153 3.63 7.69 -14.35
N THR A 154 2.48 8.28 -14.67
CA THR A 154 1.22 7.92 -14.02
C THR A 154 0.75 6.52 -14.39
N LYS A 155 1.02 6.06 -15.62
CA LYS A 155 0.79 4.66 -15.99
C LYS A 155 1.67 3.70 -15.20
N GLU A 156 2.90 4.07 -14.95
CA GLU A 156 3.84 3.30 -14.14
C GLU A 156 3.38 3.22 -12.69
N LEU A 157 3.01 4.35 -12.06
CA LEU A 157 2.39 4.41 -10.73
C LEU A 157 1.12 3.56 -10.64
N LEU A 158 0.28 3.57 -11.67
CA LEU A 158 -0.94 2.77 -11.72
C LEU A 158 -0.65 1.29 -11.95
N SER A 159 0.33 0.95 -12.77
CA SER A 159 0.69 -0.45 -13.10
C SER A 159 1.42 -1.14 -11.95
N THR A 160 2.27 -0.43 -11.23
CA THR A 160 2.96 -0.93 -10.03
C THR A 160 2.02 -0.97 -8.82
N GLY A 161 0.82 -0.36 -8.97
CA GLY A 161 -0.15 -0.16 -7.90
C GLY A 161 0.47 0.66 -6.79
N THR A 162 0.10 1.88 -6.70
CA THR A 162 0.43 2.92 -5.73
C THR A 162 1.34 2.53 -4.56
N LEU A 163 2.14 3.48 -4.17
CA LEU A 163 3.00 3.52 -3.00
C LEU A 163 2.65 2.47 -1.96
N SER A 164 3.58 1.61 -1.62
CA SER A 164 3.42 0.79 -0.43
C SER A 164 3.13 1.73 0.74
N PRO A 165 2.10 1.44 1.55
CA PRO A 165 1.86 2.23 2.74
C PRO A 165 3.13 2.28 3.58
N ILE A 166 3.42 3.42 4.21
CA ILE A 166 4.58 3.56 5.08
C ILE A 166 4.31 2.78 6.36
N VAL A 167 4.90 1.59 6.46
CA VAL A 167 4.64 0.62 7.53
C VAL A 167 4.82 1.21 8.93
N LYS A 168 5.79 2.11 9.13
CA LYS A 168 6.05 2.75 10.44
C LYS A 168 4.84 3.54 10.99
N ASP A 169 3.90 3.91 10.13
CA ASP A 169 2.69 4.62 10.55
C ASP A 169 1.59 3.65 11.03
N TYR A 170 1.79 2.36 10.80
CA TYR A 170 0.81 1.30 11.11
C TYR A 170 1.34 0.22 12.05
N ILE A 171 2.63 -0.08 11.99
CA ILE A 171 3.26 -1.15 12.79
C ILE A 171 4.43 -0.55 13.57
N TYR A 172 4.44 -0.76 14.88
CA TYR A 172 5.48 -0.24 15.78
C TYR A 172 6.66 -1.18 15.97
N ASP A 173 6.65 -2.35 15.34
CA ASP A 173 7.74 -3.31 15.42
C ASP A 173 9.06 -2.74 14.89
N ILE A 174 10.12 -2.91 15.67
CA ILE A 174 11.43 -2.36 15.36
C ILE A 174 12.35 -3.47 14.84
N VAL A 175 13.03 -3.20 13.72
CA VAL A 175 14.09 -4.09 13.23
C VAL A 175 15.26 -4.12 14.23
N PRO A 176 15.61 -5.29 14.79
CA PRO A 176 16.73 -5.40 15.73
C PRO A 176 18.06 -5.05 15.06
N LYS A 177 18.90 -4.30 15.76
CA LYS A 177 20.24 -3.99 15.24
C LYS A 177 21.09 -5.25 15.15
N PRO A 178 21.91 -5.39 14.08
CA PRO A 178 22.87 -6.49 13.97
C PRO A 178 23.97 -6.36 15.05
N CYS A 179 24.70 -7.45 15.30
CA CYS A 179 25.81 -7.43 16.25
C CYS A 179 26.94 -6.50 15.77
N ARG A 180 27.62 -5.85 16.71
CA ARG A 180 28.67 -4.85 16.43
C ARG A 180 29.92 -5.43 15.75
N HIS A 181 30.13 -6.73 15.85
CA HIS A 181 31.33 -7.43 15.35
C HIS A 181 31.02 -8.34 14.17
N PHE A 182 30.00 -8.01 13.38
CA PHE A 182 29.70 -8.73 12.16
C PHE A 182 30.78 -8.46 11.11
N CYS A 183 31.45 -9.50 10.61
CA CYS A 183 32.49 -9.38 9.61
C CYS A 183 32.62 -10.65 8.76
N GLY A 184 33.19 -10.53 7.58
CA GLY A 184 33.62 -11.64 6.73
C GLY A 184 32.51 -12.36 5.98
N ARG A 185 31.34 -11.74 5.80
CA ARG A 185 30.19 -12.30 5.06
C ARG A 185 29.62 -11.35 4.00
N GLU A 186 30.49 -10.47 3.47
CA GLU A 186 30.12 -9.46 2.47
C GLU A 186 29.60 -10.12 1.19
N SER A 187 30.24 -11.21 0.75
CA SER A 187 29.81 -11.97 -0.43
C SER A 187 28.46 -12.65 -0.23
N ASP A 188 28.15 -13.11 0.99
CA ASP A 188 26.83 -13.69 1.30
C ASP A 188 25.73 -12.62 1.21
N LEU A 189 25.99 -11.40 1.70
CA LEU A 189 25.06 -10.28 1.60
C LEU A 189 24.80 -9.89 0.13
N GLU A 190 25.82 -9.88 -0.71
CA GLU A 190 25.71 -9.60 -2.14
C GLU A 190 24.92 -10.70 -2.86
N ASN A 191 25.20 -11.97 -2.56
CA ASN A 191 24.48 -13.08 -3.15
C ASN A 191 22.99 -13.08 -2.74
N ILE A 192 22.66 -12.81 -1.47
CA ILE A 192 21.28 -12.66 -1.01
C ILE A 192 20.59 -11.50 -1.76
N HIS A 193 21.31 -10.41 -1.97
CA HIS A 193 20.78 -9.25 -2.67
C HIS A 193 20.44 -9.57 -4.13
N GLU A 194 21.34 -10.23 -4.86
CA GLU A 194 21.07 -10.66 -6.24
C GLU A 194 19.90 -11.67 -6.30
N LEU A 195 19.86 -12.62 -5.38
CA LEU A 195 18.75 -13.57 -5.31
C LEU A 195 17.41 -12.89 -5.04
N LEU A 196 17.37 -11.86 -4.15
CA LEU A 196 16.13 -11.10 -3.87
C LEU A 196 15.70 -10.19 -5.02
N LYS A 197 16.59 -9.84 -5.93
CA LYS A 197 16.20 -9.14 -7.19
C LYS A 197 15.40 -10.06 -8.11
N GLU A 198 15.80 -11.33 -8.18
CA GLU A 198 15.19 -12.31 -9.08
C GLU A 198 13.99 -13.06 -8.45
N ASN A 199 13.95 -13.12 -7.13
CA ASN A 199 12.95 -13.87 -6.38
C ASN A 199 12.31 -13.02 -5.28
N ASP A 200 11.01 -13.21 -5.03
CA ASP A 200 10.32 -12.50 -3.96
C ASP A 200 10.51 -13.17 -2.59
N LYS A 201 10.80 -14.46 -2.56
CA LYS A 201 10.95 -15.26 -1.32
C LYS A 201 12.23 -16.05 -1.35
N ILE A 202 13.04 -15.89 -0.30
CA ILE A 202 14.32 -16.62 -0.13
C ILE A 202 14.39 -17.22 1.26
N PHE A 203 14.90 -18.43 1.35
CA PHE A 203 15.13 -19.16 2.58
C PHE A 203 16.64 -19.23 2.87
N LEU A 204 17.10 -18.54 3.93
CA LEU A 204 18.44 -18.71 4.47
C LEU A 204 18.47 -19.99 5.30
N THR A 205 19.01 -21.04 4.74
CA THR A 205 19.06 -22.35 5.37
C THR A 205 20.40 -22.60 6.06
N GLY A 206 20.42 -23.43 7.08
CA GLY A 206 21.67 -23.83 7.74
C GLY A 206 21.51 -24.22 9.19
N VAL A 207 22.57 -24.80 9.75
CA VAL A 207 22.59 -25.27 11.15
C VAL A 207 22.40 -24.16 12.17
N ALA A 208 21.97 -24.52 13.36
CA ALA A 208 21.85 -23.57 14.47
C ALA A 208 23.22 -22.91 14.75
N GLY A 209 23.20 -21.63 15.07
CA GLY A 209 24.40 -20.86 15.44
C GLY A 209 25.28 -20.38 14.27
N ILE A 210 24.99 -20.72 13.01
CA ILE A 210 25.80 -20.28 11.85
C ILE A 210 25.66 -18.77 11.54
N GLY A 211 24.78 -18.07 12.23
CA GLY A 211 24.63 -16.61 12.09
C GLY A 211 23.57 -16.14 11.09
N LYS A 212 22.59 -16.99 10.71
CA LYS A 212 21.51 -16.61 9.77
C LYS A 212 20.73 -15.36 10.19
N SER A 213 20.30 -15.31 11.43
CA SER A 213 19.55 -14.15 11.96
C SER A 213 20.39 -12.87 11.93
N GLU A 214 21.69 -12.96 12.25
CA GLU A 214 22.59 -11.80 12.18
C GLU A 214 22.85 -11.39 10.72
N LEU A 215 22.96 -12.35 9.80
CA LEU A 215 23.10 -12.10 8.37
C LEU A 215 21.86 -11.38 7.81
N ALA A 216 20.66 -11.80 8.21
CA ALA A 216 19.41 -11.16 7.81
C ALA A 216 19.29 -9.72 8.35
N LYS A 217 19.65 -9.48 9.61
CA LYS A 217 19.69 -8.14 10.20
C LYS A 217 20.73 -7.24 9.52
N MET A 218 21.92 -7.79 9.21
CA MET A 218 22.96 -7.05 8.51
C MET A 218 22.55 -6.73 7.06
N TYR A 219 21.84 -7.65 6.40
CA TYR A 219 21.26 -7.40 5.10
C TYR A 219 20.28 -6.20 5.16
N ALA A 220 19.35 -6.20 6.11
CA ALA A 220 18.43 -5.10 6.30
C ALA A 220 19.15 -3.76 6.54
N GLU A 221 20.20 -3.74 7.37
CA GLU A 221 20.97 -2.51 7.64
C GLU A 221 21.77 -2.04 6.41
N LYS A 222 22.40 -2.96 5.66
CA LYS A 222 23.20 -2.64 4.47
C LYS A 222 22.35 -2.06 3.34
N TYR A 223 21.19 -2.68 3.07
CA TYR A 223 20.32 -2.35 1.94
C TYR A 223 19.08 -1.51 2.31
N LYS A 224 19.04 -0.95 3.52
CA LYS A 224 17.89 -0.17 4.02
C LYS A 224 17.44 0.99 3.14
N LYS A 225 18.32 1.50 2.27
CA LYS A 225 18.00 2.61 1.36
C LYS A 225 17.26 2.16 0.11
N GLU A 226 17.22 0.87 -0.16
CA GLU A 226 16.57 0.28 -1.33
C GLU A 226 15.13 -0.12 -1.03
N TYR A 227 14.76 -0.15 0.25
CA TYR A 227 13.41 -0.50 0.70
C TYR A 227 12.73 0.70 1.36
N THR A 228 11.48 0.94 0.98
CA THR A 228 10.59 1.90 1.67
C THR A 228 10.30 1.43 3.09
N ASN A 229 10.06 0.12 3.24
CA ASN A 229 9.72 -0.50 4.50
C ASN A 229 10.59 -1.73 4.77
N ILE A 230 10.94 -1.94 6.05
CA ILE A 230 11.58 -3.18 6.51
C ILE A 230 10.89 -3.63 7.81
N LEU A 231 10.35 -4.85 7.79
CA LEU A 231 9.76 -5.49 8.95
C LEU A 231 10.61 -6.68 9.40
N TYR A 232 10.66 -6.91 10.70
CA TYR A 232 11.33 -8.05 11.29
C TYR A 232 10.37 -8.79 12.20
N LEU A 233 9.94 -9.96 11.76
CA LEU A 233 8.99 -10.81 12.46
C LEU A 233 9.71 -12.05 12.99
N ARG A 234 9.47 -12.39 14.24
CA ARG A 234 10.05 -13.58 14.84
C ARG A 234 9.02 -14.69 14.91
N TYR A 235 9.32 -15.79 14.22
CA TYR A 235 8.46 -16.95 14.24
C TYR A 235 8.51 -17.66 15.61
N GLY A 236 7.33 -17.89 16.19
CA GLY A 236 7.15 -18.52 17.50
C GLY A 236 6.43 -19.87 17.47
N GLY A 237 6.33 -20.52 16.31
CA GLY A 237 5.66 -21.82 16.17
C GLY A 237 4.26 -21.76 15.57
N ASN A 238 3.74 -20.56 15.28
CA ASN A 238 2.46 -20.37 14.61
C ASN A 238 2.48 -19.08 13.79
N LEU A 239 2.33 -19.19 12.45
CA LEU A 239 2.38 -18.06 11.52
C LEU A 239 1.20 -17.10 11.69
N LYS A 240 -0.01 -17.63 11.83
CA LYS A 240 -1.19 -16.79 12.05
C LYS A 240 -1.08 -15.98 13.33
N GLN A 241 -0.60 -16.61 14.39
CA GLN A 241 -0.37 -15.92 15.66
C GLN A 241 0.71 -14.85 15.51
N MET A 242 1.83 -15.15 14.83
CA MET A 242 2.91 -14.20 14.58
C MET A 242 2.39 -12.94 13.84
N ILE A 243 1.57 -13.12 12.81
CA ILE A 243 0.96 -12.01 12.09
C ILE A 243 -0.06 -11.27 12.94
N ALA A 244 -0.89 -11.99 13.70
CA ALA A 244 -1.89 -11.40 14.60
C ALA A 244 -1.24 -10.62 15.76
N ASP A 245 -0.04 -11.01 16.19
CA ASP A 245 0.70 -10.37 17.28
C ASP A 245 1.50 -9.15 16.84
N CYS A 246 1.55 -8.81 15.55
CA CYS A 246 2.14 -7.56 15.10
C CYS A 246 1.47 -6.37 15.82
N ASP A 247 2.28 -5.41 16.26
CA ASP A 247 1.81 -4.24 17.02
C ASP A 247 1.27 -3.17 16.06
N PHE A 248 0.04 -3.36 15.62
CA PHE A 248 -0.64 -2.43 14.73
C PHE A 248 -1.23 -1.24 15.51
N ALA A 249 -1.03 -0.04 14.98
CA ALA A 249 -1.71 1.15 15.44
C ALA A 249 -3.23 0.97 15.32
N ASP A 250 -3.96 1.43 16.33
CA ASP A 250 -5.44 1.42 16.37
C ASP A 250 -6.06 0.01 16.26
N ASP A 251 -5.32 -1.04 16.67
CA ASP A 251 -5.86 -2.39 16.68
C ASP A 251 -6.87 -2.57 17.81
N THR A 252 -8.14 -2.65 17.46
CA THR A 252 -9.27 -2.85 18.38
C THR A 252 -9.73 -4.30 18.46
N GLU A 253 -9.23 -5.15 17.55
CA GLU A 253 -9.62 -6.55 17.49
C GLU A 253 -8.97 -7.35 18.63
N THR A 254 -9.76 -8.19 19.27
CA THR A 254 -9.30 -9.05 20.39
C THR A 254 -9.15 -10.52 20.00
N GLU A 255 -9.82 -10.93 18.92
CA GLU A 255 -9.84 -12.31 18.49
C GLU A 255 -8.72 -12.55 17.45
N THR A 256 -7.92 -13.60 17.66
CA THR A 256 -6.71 -13.88 16.86
C THR A 256 -6.99 -14.04 15.37
N ASN A 257 -8.09 -14.67 14.96
CA ASN A 257 -8.40 -14.87 13.55
C ASN A 257 -8.74 -13.53 12.88
N SER A 258 -9.55 -12.69 13.52
CA SER A 258 -9.93 -11.38 13.01
C SER A 258 -8.70 -10.47 12.88
N ARG A 259 -7.81 -10.49 13.88
CA ARG A 259 -6.53 -9.77 13.83
C ARG A 259 -5.66 -10.28 12.68
N PHE A 260 -5.52 -11.60 12.55
CA PHE A 260 -4.76 -12.19 11.45
C PHE A 260 -5.30 -11.76 10.09
N GLU A 261 -6.61 -11.82 9.85
CA GLU A 261 -7.21 -11.43 8.57
C GLU A 261 -6.97 -9.95 8.26
N ARG A 262 -7.13 -9.08 9.26
CA ARG A 262 -6.87 -7.64 9.13
C ARG A 262 -5.41 -7.36 8.83
N HIS A 263 -4.49 -7.90 9.62
CA HIS A 263 -3.06 -7.69 9.47
C HIS A 263 -2.52 -8.31 8.18
N SER A 264 -2.95 -9.51 7.83
CA SER A 264 -2.57 -10.18 6.58
C SER A 264 -3.01 -9.39 5.35
N ARG A 265 -4.22 -8.80 5.39
CA ARG A 265 -4.70 -7.94 4.30
C ARG A 265 -3.79 -6.72 4.11
N PHE A 266 -3.35 -6.08 5.19
CA PHE A 266 -2.39 -4.99 5.11
C PHE A 266 -1.05 -5.46 4.54
N LEU A 267 -0.50 -6.58 5.03
CA LEU A 267 0.79 -7.10 4.54
C LEU A 267 0.72 -7.53 3.06
N LYS A 268 -0.44 -8.02 2.59
CA LYS A 268 -0.68 -8.29 1.16
C LYS A 268 -0.68 -7.03 0.29
N SER A 269 -0.96 -5.86 0.87
CA SER A 269 -0.92 -4.58 0.15
C SER A 269 0.49 -4.06 -0.09
N LEU A 270 1.48 -4.53 0.68
CA LEU A 270 2.89 -4.18 0.55
C LEU A 270 3.48 -4.78 -0.72
N LYS A 271 4.51 -4.14 -1.28
CA LYS A 271 5.10 -4.49 -2.57
C LYS A 271 6.59 -4.73 -2.49
N GLU A 272 7.23 -4.88 -3.65
CA GLU A 272 8.65 -5.18 -3.81
C GLU A 272 9.59 -4.18 -3.14
N ASP A 273 9.12 -2.95 -2.87
CA ASP A 273 9.82 -1.93 -2.09
C ASP A 273 9.80 -2.19 -0.57
N THR A 274 9.15 -3.27 -0.15
CA THR A 274 9.09 -3.72 1.24
C THR A 274 9.85 -5.03 1.42
N LEU A 275 10.69 -5.09 2.45
CA LEU A 275 11.36 -6.29 2.90
C LEU A 275 10.73 -6.78 4.21
N ILE A 276 10.27 -8.03 4.24
CA ILE A 276 9.86 -8.71 5.48
C ILE A 276 10.91 -9.77 5.81
N ILE A 277 11.47 -9.73 7.00
CA ILE A 277 12.34 -10.78 7.52
C ILE A 277 11.53 -11.63 8.49
N ILE A 278 11.41 -12.93 8.20
CA ILE A 278 10.78 -13.89 9.12
C ILE A 278 11.89 -14.74 9.72
N ASP A 279 12.24 -14.42 10.96
CA ASP A 279 13.36 -15.06 11.65
C ASP A 279 12.94 -16.30 12.42
N ASN A 280 13.82 -17.30 12.39
CA ASN A 280 13.68 -18.59 13.09
C ASN A 280 12.46 -19.40 12.63
N PHE A 281 12.22 -19.41 11.31
CA PHE A 281 11.13 -20.14 10.68
C PHE A 281 11.42 -21.63 10.60
N ASP A 282 11.42 -22.29 11.74
CA ASP A 282 11.74 -23.71 11.88
C ASP A 282 10.44 -24.52 11.98
N ILE A 283 9.78 -24.74 10.85
CA ILE A 283 8.61 -25.59 10.79
C ILE A 283 9.01 -27.05 10.52
N VAL A 284 8.28 -27.96 11.13
CA VAL A 284 8.29 -29.38 10.73
C VAL A 284 7.47 -29.47 9.43
N PRO A 285 7.78 -30.36 8.47
CA PRO A 285 7.12 -30.42 7.16
C PRO A 285 5.66 -30.90 7.24
N THR A 286 4.86 -30.16 7.98
CA THR A 286 3.40 -30.20 7.95
C THR A 286 2.90 -28.86 7.43
N PRO A 287 1.88 -28.83 6.55
CA PRO A 287 1.33 -27.57 6.05
C PRO A 287 0.93 -26.71 7.23
N GLU A 288 1.67 -25.63 7.47
CA GLU A 288 1.32 -24.69 8.53
C GLU A 288 0.24 -23.75 8.03
N SER A 289 -0.82 -23.59 8.82
CA SER A 289 -1.90 -22.67 8.52
C SER A 289 -1.37 -21.23 8.42
N GLY A 290 -1.58 -20.58 7.29
CA GLY A 290 -1.11 -19.22 6.99
C GLY A 290 0.17 -19.19 6.14
N PHE A 291 0.84 -20.31 5.86
CA PHE A 291 2.02 -20.33 4.99
C PHE A 291 1.65 -19.91 3.55
N ASP A 292 0.59 -20.47 3.00
CA ASP A 292 0.12 -20.13 1.66
C ASP A 292 -0.27 -18.65 1.55
N ASP A 293 -0.83 -18.08 2.62
CA ASP A 293 -1.16 -16.65 2.68
C ASP A 293 0.09 -15.77 2.58
N ILE A 294 1.14 -16.10 3.36
CA ILE A 294 2.40 -15.35 3.34
C ILE A 294 3.11 -15.48 1.99
N MET A 295 3.05 -16.64 1.37
CA MET A 295 3.64 -16.86 0.04
C MET A 295 2.96 -16.05 -1.06
N GLN A 296 1.73 -15.58 -0.85
CA GLN A 296 1.00 -14.68 -1.76
C GLN A 296 1.37 -13.21 -1.58
N TYR A 297 2.09 -12.82 -0.52
CA TYR A 297 2.50 -11.43 -0.36
C TYR A 297 3.41 -11.00 -1.51
N ARG A 298 3.22 -9.77 -2.00
CA ARG A 298 3.95 -9.22 -3.15
C ARG A 298 5.28 -8.57 -2.76
N CYS A 299 5.55 -8.45 -1.47
CA CYS A 299 6.80 -7.92 -0.94
C CYS A 299 7.93 -8.95 -0.97
N LYS A 300 9.15 -8.49 -0.79
CA LYS A 300 10.33 -9.35 -0.63
C LYS A 300 10.33 -9.98 0.76
N ILE A 301 10.49 -11.30 0.85
CA ILE A 301 10.52 -12.01 2.14
C ILE A 301 11.80 -12.84 2.25
N LEU A 302 12.49 -12.60 3.36
CA LEU A 302 13.71 -13.33 3.72
C LEU A 302 13.44 -14.19 4.97
N PHE A 303 13.37 -15.49 4.79
CA PHE A 303 13.22 -16.43 5.90
C PHE A 303 14.58 -16.87 6.44
N THR A 304 14.75 -16.98 7.74
CA THR A 304 15.87 -17.71 8.32
C THR A 304 15.34 -19.02 8.94
N THR A 305 15.96 -20.14 8.58
CA THR A 305 15.45 -21.46 8.98
C THR A 305 16.56 -22.51 9.11
N ARG A 306 16.29 -23.58 9.86
CA ARG A 306 17.09 -24.80 9.89
C ARG A 306 16.53 -25.91 8.99
N CYS A 307 15.30 -25.70 8.51
CA CYS A 307 14.62 -26.65 7.63
C CYS A 307 15.00 -26.39 6.16
N ARG A 308 14.89 -27.41 5.32
CA ARG A 308 15.04 -27.28 3.87
C ARG A 308 13.70 -27.09 3.19
N PHE A 309 13.67 -26.21 2.22
CA PHE A 309 12.50 -25.86 1.42
C PHE A 309 12.80 -26.03 -0.07
N SER A 310 13.07 -27.26 -0.49
CA SER A 310 13.55 -27.61 -1.84
C SER A 310 12.67 -27.13 -3.00
N GLU A 311 11.44 -26.71 -2.72
CA GLU A 311 10.51 -26.14 -3.71
C GLU A 311 10.71 -24.63 -3.91
N TYR A 312 11.56 -24.00 -3.10
CA TYR A 312 11.82 -22.56 -3.10
C TYR A 312 13.30 -22.26 -3.24
N THR A 313 13.63 -20.98 -3.48
CA THR A 313 15.02 -20.53 -3.55
C THR A 313 15.66 -20.55 -2.16
N GLU A 314 16.67 -21.38 -2.01
CA GLU A 314 17.49 -21.53 -0.79
C GLU A 314 18.86 -20.87 -0.95
N PHE A 315 19.38 -20.30 0.15
CA PHE A 315 20.74 -19.80 0.30
C PHE A 315 21.44 -20.46 1.49
#